data_f9efc3c17efa26f767e6315781789d8e
#
_entry.id   f9efc3c17efa26f767e6315781789d8e
#
_cell.length_a   1.000
_cell.length_b   1.000
_cell.length_c   1.000
_cell.angle_alpha   90.00
_cell.angle_beta   90.00
_cell.angle_gamma   90.00
#
_symmetry.space_group_name_H-M   'P 1'
#
loop_
_entity.id
_entity.type
_entity.pdbx_description
1 polymer ?
#
loop_
_entity_poly.entity_id
_entity_poly.type
_entity_poly.pdbx_seq_one_letter_code
_entity_poly.pdbx_strand_id
1 'polypeptide(L)'
;MKSEQEIKAAKVMRKMMKEILADGKVTKEEAVALLMAVKPLSETNDTMRSLAEEVDRALGDDVFTEQEGKKVAESLKRAALVYGIEDRPPFFESLFAALQHLFAIVVSICTPPLLIAGGLHCDQATTSYLCSMALFASGISTFIQCHRFGPIGCRLLCVQGTSFQFLGPCIACGAAAVAAKVSGAEPGSLEQYAYGLPTVFGCCFAAAPVEMLAAYCFKYLRKVITPVVSGTVVILIGLSLVKVGLITAAGGFGAMAPDAPHPFGCWQNFAASGAVIVAVVFFNCFKNRFLRMGSVVLGIGAGLVVAGVFGIHGQSVALDWASFACPTPFKYGMAFDISAIIGFAFIYLVTAIEATGDMTANSLISGLSVKDEDYQKRVSGGVLADGFNSALACCFSSFPNSIFAQNNGIIQLTGVASRYVGYFIAVALVLLGLYKPVGDLFSFIPDPVLGGATLLAFGMVASAGIRIVAQEKLTHKTALVLALSLAIGVGVELVPDALKYLPAACKQVLSNGIIVGGLVAIIANLIIPERD
;
A
#
# COMPACT_ATOMS: atom_id res chain seq x y z
N MET A 1 13.51 -26.94 -8.21
CA MET A 1 14.31 -25.74 -8.59
C MET A 1 14.33 -25.67 -10.11
N LYS A 2 14.08 -24.50 -10.69
CA LYS A 2 14.18 -24.33 -12.14
C LYS A 2 15.63 -24.45 -12.61
N SER A 3 15.83 -25.04 -13.76
CA SER A 3 17.14 -25.14 -14.39
C SER A 3 17.62 -23.78 -14.92
N GLU A 4 18.93 -23.63 -15.14
CA GLU A 4 19.48 -22.39 -15.71
C GLU A 4 18.93 -22.10 -17.12
N GLN A 5 18.60 -23.15 -17.87
CA GLN A 5 17.97 -23.03 -19.20
C GLN A 5 16.54 -22.50 -19.09
N GLU A 6 15.75 -22.96 -18.13
CA GLU A 6 14.39 -22.45 -17.89
C GLU A 6 14.40 -20.98 -17.49
N ILE A 7 15.37 -20.56 -16.66
CA ILE A 7 15.54 -19.15 -16.27
C ILE A 7 15.92 -18.28 -17.48
N LYS A 8 16.81 -18.76 -18.35
CA LYS A 8 17.19 -18.07 -19.58
C LYS A 8 16.00 -17.93 -20.53
N ALA A 9 15.23 -19.01 -20.73
CA ALA A 9 14.02 -19.01 -21.56
C ALA A 9 12.98 -18.00 -21.03
N ALA A 10 12.72 -17.99 -19.73
CA ALA A 10 11.79 -17.02 -19.11
C ALA A 10 12.25 -15.55 -19.31
N LYS A 11 13.57 -15.28 -19.26
CA LYS A 11 14.11 -13.94 -19.52
C LYS A 11 13.89 -13.50 -20.98
N VAL A 12 14.03 -14.41 -21.93
CA VAL A 12 13.75 -14.15 -23.37
C VAL A 12 12.27 -13.87 -23.56
N MET A 13 11.40 -14.73 -23.04
CA MET A 13 9.95 -14.53 -23.10
C MET A 13 9.50 -13.21 -22.50
N ARG A 14 10.16 -12.78 -21.43
CA ARG A 14 9.88 -11.51 -20.79
C ARG A 14 10.22 -10.30 -21.66
N LYS A 15 11.27 -10.38 -22.46
CA LYS A 15 11.59 -9.35 -23.45
C LYS A 15 10.51 -9.29 -24.52
N MET A 16 10.14 -10.43 -25.07
CA MET A 16 9.06 -10.55 -26.08
C MET A 16 7.71 -10.09 -25.54
N MET A 17 7.37 -10.44 -24.29
CA MET A 17 6.14 -9.99 -23.66
C MET A 17 6.00 -8.46 -23.62
N LYS A 18 7.11 -7.74 -23.37
CA LYS A 18 7.09 -6.27 -23.35
C LYS A 18 6.83 -5.66 -24.72
N GLU A 19 7.29 -6.32 -25.77
CA GLU A 19 7.11 -5.88 -27.15
C GLU A 19 5.69 -6.23 -27.65
N ILE A 20 5.24 -7.48 -27.46
CA ILE A 20 3.95 -8.01 -27.91
C ILE A 20 2.75 -7.40 -27.13
N LEU A 21 2.91 -7.11 -25.82
CA LEU A 21 1.83 -6.56 -25.00
C LEU A 21 1.94 -5.04 -24.81
N ALA A 22 2.67 -4.35 -25.66
CA ALA A 22 2.86 -2.89 -25.54
C ALA A 22 1.52 -2.13 -25.66
N ASP A 23 0.62 -2.59 -26.49
CA ASP A 23 -0.73 -2.03 -26.71
C ASP A 23 -1.83 -2.78 -25.94
N GLY A 24 -1.46 -3.79 -25.14
CA GLY A 24 -2.37 -4.59 -24.30
C GLY A 24 -3.15 -5.69 -25.04
N LYS A 25 -2.90 -5.91 -26.32
CA LYS A 25 -3.54 -6.96 -27.15
C LYS A 25 -2.48 -7.80 -27.84
N VAL A 26 -2.83 -9.03 -28.20
CA VAL A 26 -2.01 -9.90 -29.04
C VAL A 26 -2.69 -10.02 -30.40
N THR A 27 -1.98 -9.62 -31.43
CA THR A 27 -2.44 -9.77 -32.83
C THR A 27 -2.08 -11.16 -33.38
N LYS A 28 -2.68 -11.54 -34.52
CA LYS A 28 -2.37 -12.82 -35.17
C LYS A 28 -0.89 -12.89 -35.60
N GLU A 29 -0.36 -11.80 -36.13
CA GLU A 29 1.05 -11.71 -36.54
C GLU A 29 2.01 -11.88 -35.34
N GLU A 30 1.69 -11.25 -34.22
CA GLU A 30 2.49 -11.38 -32.98
C GLU A 30 2.39 -12.78 -32.38
N ALA A 31 1.22 -13.43 -32.47
CA ALA A 31 1.05 -14.83 -32.06
C ALA A 31 1.91 -15.78 -32.93
N VAL A 32 1.95 -15.56 -34.25
CA VAL A 32 2.82 -16.34 -35.15
C VAL A 32 4.30 -16.12 -34.82
N ALA A 33 4.72 -14.88 -34.62
CA ALA A 33 6.09 -14.56 -34.22
C ALA A 33 6.47 -15.21 -32.87
N LEU A 34 5.53 -15.19 -31.90
CA LEU A 34 5.69 -15.84 -30.61
C LEU A 34 5.85 -17.36 -30.77
N LEU A 35 5.02 -18.01 -31.58
CA LEU A 35 5.11 -19.45 -31.83
C LEU A 35 6.47 -19.85 -32.40
N MET A 36 6.98 -19.09 -33.38
CA MET A 36 8.30 -19.32 -33.97
C MET A 36 9.43 -19.21 -32.95
N ALA A 37 9.33 -18.28 -32.00
CA ALA A 37 10.33 -18.09 -30.96
C ALA A 37 10.27 -19.13 -29.84
N VAL A 38 9.04 -19.61 -29.53
CA VAL A 38 8.82 -20.57 -28.42
C VAL A 38 9.07 -22.01 -28.85
N LYS A 39 8.79 -22.36 -30.09
CA LYS A 39 8.89 -23.73 -30.62
C LYS A 39 10.27 -24.40 -30.36
N PRO A 40 11.41 -23.74 -30.59
CA PRO A 40 12.72 -24.32 -30.24
C PRO A 40 12.94 -24.57 -28.75
N LEU A 41 12.26 -23.79 -27.89
CA LEU A 41 12.38 -23.87 -26.43
C LEU A 41 11.40 -24.89 -25.81
N SER A 42 10.38 -25.31 -26.57
CA SER A 42 9.33 -26.24 -26.12
C SER A 42 9.81 -27.68 -25.95
N GLU A 43 10.92 -28.05 -26.59
CA GLU A 43 11.50 -29.39 -26.49
C GLU A 43 12.12 -29.65 -25.11
N THR A 44 12.62 -28.61 -24.43
CA THR A 44 13.36 -28.72 -23.18
C THR A 44 12.64 -28.10 -21.98
N ASN A 45 11.48 -27.48 -22.17
CA ASN A 45 10.79 -26.71 -21.13
C ASN A 45 9.26 -26.87 -21.22
N ASP A 46 8.68 -27.49 -20.20
CA ASP A 46 7.22 -27.76 -20.16
C ASP A 46 6.37 -26.47 -20.19
N THR A 47 6.84 -25.38 -19.59
CA THR A 47 6.14 -24.09 -19.64
C THR A 47 6.13 -23.51 -21.06
N MET A 48 7.25 -23.66 -21.79
CA MET A 48 7.34 -23.24 -23.19
C MET A 48 6.52 -24.15 -24.10
N ARG A 49 6.45 -25.45 -23.79
CA ARG A 49 5.58 -26.39 -24.49
C ARG A 49 4.12 -26.00 -24.34
N SER A 50 3.66 -25.74 -23.10
CA SER A 50 2.29 -25.31 -22.84
C SER A 50 1.95 -23.98 -23.54
N LEU A 51 2.89 -23.03 -23.59
CA LEU A 51 2.71 -21.79 -24.33
C LEU A 51 2.62 -22.04 -25.84
N ALA A 52 3.50 -22.87 -26.40
CA ALA A 52 3.48 -23.22 -27.83
C ALA A 52 2.14 -23.89 -28.23
N GLU A 53 1.67 -24.86 -27.41
CA GLU A 53 0.39 -25.53 -27.64
C GLU A 53 -0.81 -24.58 -27.55
N GLU A 54 -0.80 -23.61 -26.63
CA GLU A 54 -1.85 -22.60 -26.51
C GLU A 54 -1.87 -21.65 -27.71
N VAL A 55 -0.68 -21.22 -28.16
CA VAL A 55 -0.56 -20.36 -29.33
C VAL A 55 -0.93 -21.12 -30.62
N ASP A 56 -0.50 -22.36 -30.77
CA ASP A 56 -0.81 -23.21 -31.93
C ASP A 56 -2.29 -23.49 -32.02
N ARG A 57 -2.96 -23.75 -30.87
CA ARG A 57 -4.41 -23.92 -30.80
C ARG A 57 -5.15 -22.63 -31.17
N ALA A 58 -4.67 -21.46 -30.71
CA ALA A 58 -5.26 -20.16 -31.02
C ALA A 58 -5.09 -19.78 -32.52
N LEU A 59 -4.06 -20.32 -33.19
CA LEU A 59 -3.78 -20.09 -34.61
C LEU A 59 -4.42 -21.16 -35.51
N GLY A 60 -5.02 -22.22 -34.95
CA GLY A 60 -5.55 -23.35 -35.66
C GLY A 60 -6.78 -23.04 -36.52
N ASP A 61 -7.52 -21.98 -36.20
CA ASP A 61 -8.66 -21.50 -36.94
C ASP A 61 -8.30 -20.28 -37.80
N ASP A 62 -9.02 -20.09 -38.91
CA ASP A 62 -8.78 -18.98 -39.84
C ASP A 62 -9.06 -17.59 -39.22
N VAL A 63 -9.83 -17.53 -38.12
CA VAL A 63 -10.21 -16.30 -37.43
C VAL A 63 -9.62 -16.27 -36.05
N PHE A 64 -8.59 -15.44 -35.85
CA PHE A 64 -8.00 -15.20 -34.52
C PHE A 64 -8.88 -14.21 -33.73
N THR A 65 -9.53 -14.71 -32.67
CA THR A 65 -10.48 -13.93 -31.88
C THR A 65 -9.82 -13.15 -30.76
N GLU A 66 -10.45 -12.07 -30.28
CA GLU A 66 -9.98 -11.31 -29.14
C GLU A 66 -9.88 -12.17 -27.85
N GLN A 67 -10.72 -13.21 -27.73
CA GLN A 67 -10.64 -14.13 -26.58
C GLN A 67 -9.40 -15.02 -26.64
N GLU A 68 -9.03 -15.48 -27.81
CA GLU A 68 -7.79 -16.25 -28.03
C GLU A 68 -6.56 -15.41 -27.78
N GLY A 69 -6.54 -14.17 -28.28
CA GLY A 69 -5.48 -13.21 -27.98
C GLY A 69 -5.30 -12.98 -26.48
N LYS A 70 -6.39 -12.91 -25.71
CA LYS A 70 -6.32 -12.81 -24.24
C LYS A 70 -5.73 -14.04 -23.58
N LYS A 71 -6.07 -15.26 -24.04
CA LYS A 71 -5.51 -16.52 -23.52
C LYS A 71 -4.01 -16.61 -23.82
N VAL A 72 -3.60 -16.31 -25.04
CA VAL A 72 -2.19 -16.26 -25.43
C VAL A 72 -1.42 -15.25 -24.56
N ALA A 73 -1.99 -14.06 -24.32
CA ALA A 73 -1.39 -13.05 -23.45
C ALA A 73 -1.21 -13.54 -22.01
N GLU A 74 -2.18 -14.25 -21.44
CA GLU A 74 -2.09 -14.85 -20.10
C GLU A 74 -1.00 -15.93 -20.04
N SER A 75 -0.96 -16.82 -21.04
CA SER A 75 0.07 -17.87 -21.13
C SER A 75 1.48 -17.29 -21.32
N LEU A 76 1.61 -16.23 -22.12
CA LEU A 76 2.87 -15.52 -22.31
C LEU A 76 3.35 -14.84 -20.99
N LYS A 77 2.43 -14.21 -20.25
CA LYS A 77 2.77 -13.64 -18.93
C LYS A 77 3.28 -14.70 -17.96
N ARG A 78 2.66 -15.88 -17.94
CA ARG A 78 3.11 -17.02 -17.12
C ARG A 78 4.48 -17.51 -17.52
N ALA A 79 4.73 -17.65 -18.82
CA ALA A 79 6.02 -18.09 -19.36
C ALA A 79 7.16 -17.07 -19.14
N ALA A 80 6.82 -15.79 -19.00
CA ALA A 80 7.75 -14.71 -18.73
C ALA A 80 8.20 -14.61 -17.25
N LEU A 81 7.59 -15.38 -16.34
CA LEU A 81 8.01 -15.41 -14.93
C LEU A 81 9.30 -16.21 -14.76
N VAL A 82 10.29 -15.60 -14.13
CA VAL A 82 11.53 -16.27 -13.73
C VAL A 82 11.21 -17.32 -12.66
N TYR A 83 10.41 -16.93 -11.66
CA TYR A 83 9.88 -17.82 -10.62
C TYR A 83 8.39 -17.58 -10.44
N GLY A 84 7.59 -18.63 -10.63
CA GLY A 84 6.15 -18.63 -10.37
C GLY A 84 5.86 -18.71 -8.86
N ILE A 85 4.58 -18.71 -8.50
CA ILE A 85 4.11 -18.58 -7.11
C ILE A 85 4.61 -19.72 -6.21
N GLU A 86 4.58 -20.97 -6.69
CA GLU A 86 4.97 -22.16 -5.91
C GLU A 86 6.45 -22.54 -6.12
N ASP A 87 7.18 -21.83 -6.98
CA ASP A 87 8.60 -22.09 -7.19
C ASP A 87 9.40 -21.67 -5.96
N ARG A 88 10.42 -22.46 -5.62
CA ARG A 88 11.36 -22.19 -4.53
C ARG A 88 12.69 -21.73 -5.10
N PRO A 89 12.94 -20.41 -5.20
CA PRO A 89 14.25 -19.93 -5.64
C PRO A 89 15.35 -20.37 -4.67
N PRO A 90 16.61 -20.48 -5.12
CA PRO A 90 17.76 -20.71 -4.25
C PRO A 90 17.85 -19.64 -3.13
N PHE A 91 18.49 -20.01 -2.01
CA PHE A 91 18.55 -19.14 -0.83
C PHE A 91 19.04 -17.72 -1.15
N PHE A 92 20.16 -17.58 -1.86
CA PHE A 92 20.71 -16.26 -2.18
C PHE A 92 19.83 -15.46 -3.14
N GLU A 93 19.17 -16.10 -4.09
CA GLU A 93 18.22 -15.42 -5.00
C GLU A 93 16.97 -14.98 -4.24
N SER A 94 16.47 -15.82 -3.33
CA SER A 94 15.35 -15.48 -2.45
C SER A 94 15.69 -14.31 -1.54
N LEU A 95 16.86 -14.32 -0.91
CA LEU A 95 17.35 -13.24 -0.05
C LEU A 95 17.50 -11.95 -0.84
N PHE A 96 18.09 -12.02 -2.03
CA PHE A 96 18.29 -10.87 -2.90
C PHE A 96 16.95 -10.27 -3.37
N ALA A 97 15.99 -11.11 -3.77
CA ALA A 97 14.66 -10.67 -4.12
C ALA A 97 13.95 -10.03 -2.91
N ALA A 98 14.06 -10.65 -1.73
CA ALA A 98 13.49 -10.11 -0.49
C ALA A 98 14.06 -8.73 -0.14
N LEU A 99 15.37 -8.55 -0.24
CA LEU A 99 16.02 -7.25 -0.03
C LEU A 99 15.48 -6.17 -0.97
N GLN A 100 15.20 -6.51 -2.23
CA GLN A 100 14.61 -5.57 -3.17
C GLN A 100 13.22 -5.09 -2.73
N HIS A 101 12.39 -6.01 -2.22
CA HIS A 101 11.09 -5.65 -1.65
C HIS A 101 11.24 -4.82 -0.39
N LEU A 102 12.16 -5.18 0.52
CA LEU A 102 12.41 -4.45 1.77
C LEU A 102 12.82 -3.00 1.51
N PHE A 103 13.76 -2.74 0.60
CA PHE A 103 14.19 -1.38 0.25
C PHE A 103 13.04 -0.51 -0.27
N ALA A 104 12.04 -1.10 -0.91
CA ALA A 104 10.90 -0.36 -1.43
C ALA A 104 9.82 -0.08 -0.36
N ILE A 105 9.73 -0.89 0.71
CA ILE A 105 8.58 -0.86 1.63
C ILE A 105 8.91 -0.42 3.05
N VAL A 106 10.14 -0.62 3.55
CA VAL A 106 10.47 -0.36 4.96
C VAL A 106 10.14 1.07 5.37
N VAL A 107 10.51 2.06 4.55
CA VAL A 107 10.17 3.46 4.79
C VAL A 107 8.65 3.66 4.80
N SER A 108 7.94 3.07 3.83
CA SER A 108 6.48 3.19 3.74
C SER A 108 5.75 2.56 4.92
N ILE A 109 6.31 1.50 5.52
CA ILE A 109 5.75 0.87 6.73
C ILE A 109 5.90 1.78 7.95
N CYS A 110 7.06 2.44 8.11
CA CYS A 110 7.34 3.28 9.26
C CYS A 110 6.74 4.70 9.16
N THR A 111 6.42 5.16 7.96
CA THR A 111 5.89 6.51 7.74
C THR A 111 4.57 6.79 8.45
N PRO A 112 3.50 5.96 8.32
CA PRO A 112 2.25 6.24 9.02
C PRO A 112 2.41 6.28 10.55
N PRO A 113 3.09 5.34 11.23
CA PRO A 113 3.37 5.43 12.66
C PRO A 113 4.07 6.73 13.07
N LEU A 114 5.08 7.17 12.31
CA LEU A 114 5.78 8.43 12.57
C LEU A 114 4.85 9.63 12.49
N LEU A 115 4.02 9.70 11.45
CA LEU A 115 3.09 10.82 11.25
C LEU A 115 1.96 10.82 12.28
N ILE A 116 1.45 9.64 12.66
CA ILE A 116 0.43 9.53 13.71
C ILE A 116 1.03 9.92 15.06
N ALA A 117 2.23 9.43 15.38
CA ALA A 117 2.93 9.79 16.61
C ALA A 117 3.20 11.30 16.70
N GLY A 118 3.64 11.92 15.60
CA GLY A 118 3.83 13.37 15.49
C GLY A 118 2.51 14.14 15.67
N GLY A 119 1.43 13.69 15.00
CA GLY A 119 0.10 14.30 15.13
C GLY A 119 -0.54 14.15 16.51
N LEU A 120 -0.16 13.14 17.27
CA LEU A 120 -0.58 12.90 18.66
C LEU A 120 0.43 13.41 19.69
N HIS A 121 1.49 14.09 19.24
CA HIS A 121 2.56 14.61 20.10
C HIS A 121 3.20 13.55 21.02
N CYS A 122 3.38 12.32 20.49
CA CYS A 122 4.03 11.25 21.25
C CYS A 122 5.50 11.58 21.52
N ASP A 123 6.00 11.09 22.65
CA ASP A 123 7.43 11.15 22.95
C ASP A 123 8.22 10.22 21.99
N GLN A 124 9.53 10.44 21.96
CA GLN A 124 10.42 9.71 21.08
C GLN A 124 10.43 8.20 21.34
N ALA A 125 10.44 7.80 22.63
CA ALA A 125 10.47 6.38 22.99
C ALA A 125 9.21 5.65 22.49
N THR A 126 8.05 6.30 22.60
CA THR A 126 6.78 5.81 22.06
C THR A 126 6.84 5.76 20.53
N THR A 127 7.31 6.83 19.87
CA THR A 127 7.42 6.90 18.41
C THR A 127 8.31 5.79 17.85
N SER A 128 9.50 5.59 18.44
CA SER A 128 10.41 4.50 18.08
C SER A 128 9.77 3.13 18.26
N TYR A 129 9.06 2.92 19.38
CA TYR A 129 8.37 1.68 19.66
C TYR A 129 7.24 1.40 18.65
N LEU A 130 6.44 2.41 18.29
CA LEU A 130 5.39 2.29 17.29
C LEU A 130 5.95 1.90 15.91
N CYS A 131 7.07 2.49 15.50
CA CYS A 131 7.77 2.12 14.26
C CYS A 131 8.28 0.67 14.31
N SER A 132 8.90 0.26 15.43
CA SER A 132 9.37 -1.10 15.63
C SER A 132 8.22 -2.10 15.57
N MET A 133 7.10 -1.82 16.22
CA MET A 133 5.92 -2.68 16.19
C MET A 133 5.22 -2.70 14.83
N ALA A 134 5.29 -1.63 14.07
CA ALA A 134 4.78 -1.60 12.69
C ALA A 134 5.57 -2.56 11.79
N LEU A 135 6.89 -2.56 11.86
CA LEU A 135 7.73 -3.53 11.13
C LEU A 135 7.45 -4.97 11.59
N PHE A 136 7.39 -5.20 12.90
CA PHE A 136 7.11 -6.51 13.49
C PHE A 136 5.75 -7.06 13.03
N ALA A 137 4.68 -6.27 13.18
CA ALA A 137 3.33 -6.65 12.78
C ALA A 137 3.24 -6.88 11.27
N SER A 138 3.89 -6.03 10.46
CA SER A 138 3.96 -6.17 9.00
C SER A 138 4.64 -7.49 8.58
N GLY A 139 5.68 -7.91 9.29
CA GLY A 139 6.35 -9.17 9.05
C GLY A 139 5.42 -10.37 9.30
N ILE A 140 4.74 -10.42 10.44
CA ILE A 140 3.77 -11.50 10.75
C ILE A 140 2.63 -11.49 9.73
N SER A 141 2.09 -10.33 9.42
CA SER A 141 1.00 -10.15 8.47
C SER A 141 1.38 -10.62 7.05
N THR A 142 2.60 -10.29 6.60
CA THR A 142 3.16 -10.76 5.33
C THR A 142 3.27 -12.28 5.29
N PHE A 143 3.72 -12.89 6.39
CA PHE A 143 3.80 -14.34 6.48
C PHE A 143 2.41 -14.99 6.36
N ILE A 144 1.41 -14.48 7.07
CA ILE A 144 0.02 -14.96 7.03
C ILE A 144 -0.55 -14.86 5.61
N GLN A 145 -0.34 -13.75 4.92
CA GLN A 145 -0.80 -13.57 3.55
C GLN A 145 -0.16 -14.57 2.58
N CYS A 146 1.15 -14.75 2.67
CA CYS A 146 1.90 -15.62 1.75
C CYS A 146 1.69 -17.11 2.04
N HIS A 147 1.54 -17.50 3.34
CA HIS A 147 1.41 -18.90 3.75
C HIS A 147 0.00 -19.44 3.53
N ARG A 148 -1.01 -18.67 3.92
CA ARG A 148 -2.44 -19.04 3.98
C ARG A 148 -2.74 -20.13 5.01
N PHE A 149 -3.34 -19.71 6.11
CA PHE A 149 -3.83 -20.60 7.18
C PHE A 149 -5.32 -20.89 7.00
N GLY A 150 -5.66 -22.04 6.45
CA GLY A 150 -7.05 -22.38 6.14
C GLY A 150 -7.68 -21.36 5.18
N PRO A 151 -8.72 -20.60 5.61
CA PRO A 151 -9.33 -19.56 4.79
C PRO A 151 -8.56 -18.24 4.78
N ILE A 152 -7.63 -18.03 5.74
CA ILE A 152 -6.93 -16.76 5.98
C ILE A 152 -5.65 -16.70 5.15
N GLY A 153 -5.53 -15.74 4.24
CA GLY A 153 -4.37 -15.53 3.37
C GLY A 153 -4.67 -15.70 1.89
N CYS A 154 -3.96 -14.96 1.05
CA CYS A 154 -4.14 -15.01 -0.41
C CYS A 154 -3.23 -16.04 -1.12
N ARG A 155 -2.17 -16.53 -0.46
CA ARG A 155 -1.16 -17.44 -1.04
C ARG A 155 -0.43 -16.84 -2.25
N LEU A 156 -0.26 -15.52 -2.25
CA LEU A 156 0.52 -14.78 -3.22
C LEU A 156 1.71 -14.12 -2.52
N LEU A 157 2.68 -13.64 -3.29
CA LEU A 157 3.70 -12.73 -2.77
C LEU A 157 3.06 -11.36 -2.53
N CYS A 158 2.36 -11.21 -1.41
CA CYS A 158 1.72 -9.97 -0.97
C CYS A 158 2.37 -9.49 0.33
N VAL A 159 3.04 -8.36 0.28
CA VAL A 159 3.62 -7.75 1.47
C VAL A 159 2.59 -6.83 2.11
N GLN A 160 2.48 -6.96 3.43
CA GLN A 160 1.62 -6.15 4.27
C GLN A 160 2.42 -5.06 4.99
N GLY A 161 1.80 -3.92 5.19
CA GLY A 161 2.39 -2.85 5.97
C GLY A 161 1.33 -1.89 6.50
N THR A 162 1.73 -0.96 7.34
CA THR A 162 0.83 0.02 7.95
C THR A 162 0.12 0.84 6.89
N SER A 163 -1.20 0.83 6.92
CA SER A 163 -2.05 1.47 5.92
C SER A 163 -2.08 2.99 6.08
N PHE A 164 -1.81 3.71 4.99
CA PHE A 164 -1.92 5.17 4.95
C PHE A 164 -3.36 5.68 5.09
N GLN A 165 -4.36 4.86 4.79
CA GLN A 165 -5.78 5.24 4.88
C GLN A 165 -6.21 5.56 6.31
N PHE A 166 -5.59 4.91 7.30
CA PHE A 166 -5.86 5.10 8.70
C PHE A 166 -5.15 6.31 9.31
N LEU A 167 -4.21 6.94 8.61
CA LEU A 167 -3.36 8.02 9.13
C LEU A 167 -4.19 9.20 9.64
N GLY A 168 -4.98 9.84 8.79
CA GLY A 168 -5.83 10.98 9.18
C GLY A 168 -6.86 10.61 10.25
N PRO A 169 -7.64 9.53 10.05
CA PRO A 169 -8.60 9.04 11.04
C PRO A 169 -7.98 8.68 12.40
N CYS A 170 -6.80 8.09 12.45
CA CYS A 170 -6.11 7.80 13.72
C CYS A 170 -5.72 9.08 14.46
N ILE A 171 -5.15 10.06 13.74
CA ILE A 171 -4.83 11.38 14.35
C ILE A 171 -6.09 12.05 14.86
N ALA A 172 -7.16 12.09 14.07
CA ALA A 172 -8.42 12.72 14.46
C ALA A 172 -9.08 12.02 15.67
N CYS A 173 -9.11 10.69 15.67
CA CYS A 173 -9.65 9.89 16.77
C CYS A 173 -8.85 10.10 18.06
N GLY A 174 -7.52 10.02 17.99
CA GLY A 174 -6.65 10.22 19.15
C GLY A 174 -6.77 11.63 19.72
N ALA A 175 -6.74 12.66 18.86
CA ALA A 175 -6.92 14.05 19.27
C ALA A 175 -8.30 14.32 19.92
N ALA A 176 -9.38 13.74 19.35
CA ALA A 176 -10.72 13.84 19.92
C ALA A 176 -10.82 13.17 21.30
N ALA A 177 -10.19 12.00 21.48
CA ALA A 177 -10.17 11.29 22.75
C ALA A 177 -9.45 12.10 23.86
N VAL A 178 -8.37 12.78 23.50
CA VAL A 178 -7.64 13.68 24.40
C VAL A 178 -8.50 14.88 24.77
N ALA A 179 -9.08 15.56 23.77
CA ALA A 179 -9.92 16.74 24.00
C ALA A 179 -11.14 16.44 24.88
N ALA A 180 -11.70 15.22 24.80
CA ALA A 180 -12.84 14.81 25.60
C ALA A 180 -12.51 14.56 27.09
N LYS A 181 -11.25 14.17 27.40
CA LYS A 181 -10.86 13.74 28.75
C LYS A 181 -9.98 14.75 29.49
N VAL A 182 -9.25 15.59 28.77
CA VAL A 182 -8.28 16.50 29.35
C VAL A 182 -8.58 17.94 28.93
N SER A 183 -9.44 18.62 29.68
CA SER A 183 -9.69 20.05 29.48
C SER A 183 -8.47 20.84 29.96
N GLY A 184 -7.65 21.33 29.04
CA GLY A 184 -6.49 22.20 29.34
C GLY A 184 -5.12 21.51 29.39
N ALA A 185 -4.96 20.28 28.86
CA ALA A 185 -3.65 19.65 28.72
C ALA A 185 -2.73 20.45 27.78
N GLU A 186 -1.51 20.73 28.21
CA GLU A 186 -0.51 21.34 27.35
C GLU A 186 -0.13 20.39 26.19
N PRO A 187 0.06 20.92 24.96
CA PRO A 187 0.56 20.13 23.85
C PRO A 187 1.87 19.43 24.20
N GLY A 188 1.93 18.10 24.05
CA GLY A 188 3.13 17.30 24.35
C GLY A 188 3.20 16.73 25.77
N SER A 189 2.18 16.91 26.62
CA SER A 189 2.13 16.27 27.93
C SER A 189 1.95 14.75 27.81
N LEU A 190 2.58 13.99 28.73
CA LEU A 190 2.43 12.52 28.85
C LEU A 190 0.97 12.05 28.91
N GLU A 191 0.07 12.92 29.35
CA GLU A 191 -1.37 12.65 29.41
C GLU A 191 -2.03 12.61 28.02
N GLN A 192 -1.48 13.31 27.04
CA GLN A 192 -2.08 13.44 25.71
C GLN A 192 -2.11 12.09 24.96
N TYR A 193 -0.99 11.39 24.86
CA TYR A 193 -0.98 10.10 24.16
C TYR A 193 -1.45 8.95 25.04
N ALA A 194 -1.43 9.09 26.37
CA ALA A 194 -1.99 8.10 27.30
C ALA A 194 -3.50 7.87 27.09
N TYR A 195 -4.24 8.82 26.54
CA TYR A 195 -5.66 8.67 26.18
C TYR A 195 -5.88 8.48 24.67
N GLY A 196 -5.05 9.07 23.83
CA GLY A 196 -5.18 9.01 22.37
C GLY A 196 -4.90 7.61 21.81
N LEU A 197 -3.74 7.03 22.10
CA LEU A 197 -3.33 5.74 21.57
C LEU A 197 -4.25 4.57 21.96
N PRO A 198 -4.67 4.42 23.23
CA PRO A 198 -5.62 3.38 23.62
C PRO A 198 -6.91 3.42 22.83
N THR A 199 -7.44 4.64 22.59
CA THR A 199 -8.69 4.83 21.84
C THR A 199 -8.51 4.47 20.38
N VAL A 200 -7.40 4.88 19.75
CA VAL A 200 -7.08 4.50 18.38
C VAL A 200 -6.97 2.99 18.23
N PHE A 201 -6.16 2.32 19.07
CA PHE A 201 -5.98 0.87 18.97
C PHE A 201 -7.26 0.10 19.26
N GLY A 202 -8.03 0.50 20.30
CA GLY A 202 -9.28 -0.15 20.65
C GLY A 202 -10.33 -0.01 19.57
N CYS A 203 -10.51 1.19 19.00
CA CYS A 203 -11.49 1.43 17.93
C CYS A 203 -11.11 0.74 16.62
N CYS A 204 -9.82 0.76 16.23
CA CYS A 204 -9.35 0.05 15.06
C CYS A 204 -9.52 -1.47 15.22
N PHE A 205 -9.18 -2.02 16.39
CA PHE A 205 -9.37 -3.44 16.70
C PHE A 205 -10.85 -3.84 16.62
N ALA A 206 -11.74 -3.06 17.24
CA ALA A 206 -13.17 -3.34 17.25
C ALA A 206 -13.83 -3.23 15.86
N ALA A 207 -13.31 -2.39 14.99
CA ALA A 207 -13.80 -2.21 13.63
C ALA A 207 -13.24 -3.24 12.62
N ALA A 208 -12.09 -3.84 12.88
CA ALA A 208 -11.44 -4.80 11.97
C ALA A 208 -12.31 -6.00 11.53
N PRO A 209 -13.23 -6.54 12.37
CA PRO A 209 -14.17 -7.58 11.93
C PRO A 209 -15.05 -7.17 10.75
N VAL A 210 -15.25 -5.89 10.49
CA VAL A 210 -16.03 -5.40 9.33
C VAL A 210 -15.33 -5.79 8.02
N GLU A 211 -14.01 -5.67 7.94
CA GLU A 211 -13.24 -6.12 6.79
C GLU A 211 -13.26 -7.64 6.65
N MET A 212 -13.18 -8.37 7.76
CA MET A 212 -13.31 -9.83 7.75
C MET A 212 -14.67 -10.26 7.22
N LEU A 213 -15.76 -9.58 7.61
CA LEU A 213 -17.11 -9.83 7.10
C LEU A 213 -17.23 -9.48 5.61
N ALA A 214 -16.59 -8.39 5.16
CA ALA A 214 -16.55 -8.00 3.76
C ALA A 214 -15.96 -9.12 2.87
N ALA A 215 -14.99 -9.89 3.39
CA ALA A 215 -14.41 -11.04 2.70
C ALA A 215 -15.46 -12.11 2.32
N TYR A 216 -16.42 -12.38 3.18
CA TYR A 216 -17.52 -13.33 2.91
C TYR A 216 -18.57 -12.76 1.97
N CYS A 217 -18.77 -11.43 2.02
CA CYS A 217 -19.70 -10.72 1.14
C CYS A 217 -19.08 -10.34 -0.22
N PHE A 218 -17.85 -10.74 -0.50
CA PHE A 218 -17.07 -10.36 -1.67
C PHE A 218 -17.84 -10.53 -3.00
N LYS A 219 -18.58 -11.64 -3.15
CA LYS A 219 -19.40 -11.91 -4.35
C LYS A 219 -20.47 -10.83 -4.61
N TYR A 220 -21.01 -10.22 -3.55
CA TYR A 220 -22.02 -9.16 -3.63
C TYR A 220 -21.35 -7.79 -3.75
N LEU A 221 -20.28 -7.56 -2.95
CA LEU A 221 -19.49 -6.33 -3.03
C LEU A 221 -18.97 -6.06 -4.44
N ARG A 222 -18.47 -7.06 -5.13
CA ARG A 222 -17.94 -6.93 -6.50
C ARG A 222 -18.94 -6.35 -7.50
N LYS A 223 -20.25 -6.50 -7.28
CA LYS A 223 -21.29 -5.92 -8.15
C LYS A 223 -21.48 -4.42 -7.91
N VAL A 224 -21.20 -3.97 -6.70
CA VAL A 224 -21.37 -2.58 -6.27
C VAL A 224 -20.06 -1.81 -6.44
N ILE A 225 -18.95 -2.47 -6.17
CA ILE A 225 -17.61 -1.91 -6.21
C ILE A 225 -16.99 -2.17 -7.58
N THR A 226 -17.30 -1.28 -8.52
CA THR A 226 -16.69 -1.26 -9.86
C THR A 226 -15.29 -0.64 -9.79
N PRO A 227 -14.43 -0.85 -10.80
CA PRO A 227 -13.13 -0.16 -10.88
C PRO A 227 -13.22 1.36 -10.78
N VAL A 228 -14.31 1.97 -11.26
CA VAL A 228 -14.53 3.41 -11.10
C VAL A 228 -14.73 3.78 -9.64
N VAL A 229 -15.52 3.03 -8.88
CA VAL A 229 -15.74 3.28 -7.45
C VAL A 229 -14.42 3.10 -6.68
N SER A 230 -13.75 1.98 -6.86
CA SER A 230 -12.48 1.71 -6.16
C SER A 230 -11.38 2.69 -6.55
N GLY A 231 -11.23 2.99 -7.84
CA GLY A 231 -10.25 3.96 -8.32
C GLY A 231 -10.51 5.38 -7.80
N THR A 232 -11.78 5.81 -7.74
CA THR A 232 -12.18 7.11 -7.16
C THR A 232 -11.80 7.21 -5.69
N VAL A 233 -12.05 6.16 -4.91
CA VAL A 233 -11.68 6.09 -3.50
C VAL A 233 -10.17 6.18 -3.34
N VAL A 234 -9.39 5.44 -4.14
CA VAL A 234 -7.91 5.50 -4.10
C VAL A 234 -7.38 6.89 -4.50
N ILE A 235 -8.01 7.57 -5.47
CA ILE A 235 -7.68 8.96 -5.80
C ILE A 235 -7.93 9.87 -4.59
N LEU A 236 -9.09 9.75 -3.96
CA LEU A 236 -9.44 10.53 -2.76
C LEU A 236 -8.45 10.32 -1.62
N ILE A 237 -8.04 9.07 -1.36
CA ILE A 237 -7.01 8.76 -0.36
C ILE A 237 -5.72 9.52 -0.67
N GLY A 238 -5.22 9.40 -1.90
CA GLY A 238 -4.00 10.09 -2.29
C GLY A 238 -4.10 11.60 -2.14
N LEU A 239 -5.21 12.22 -2.58
CA LEU A 239 -5.43 13.68 -2.49
C LEU A 239 -5.58 14.16 -1.04
N SER A 240 -6.34 13.46 -0.21
CA SER A 240 -6.51 13.79 1.22
C SER A 240 -5.18 13.79 1.97
N LEU A 241 -4.32 12.82 1.66
CA LEU A 241 -3.02 12.69 2.31
C LEU A 241 -1.99 13.73 1.84
N VAL A 242 -2.16 14.35 0.65
CA VAL A 242 -1.28 15.44 0.18
C VAL A 242 -1.22 16.58 1.19
N LYS A 243 -2.34 16.92 1.84
CA LYS A 243 -2.38 17.94 2.90
C LYS A 243 -1.42 17.59 4.04
N VAL A 244 -1.45 16.34 4.52
CA VAL A 244 -0.56 15.87 5.60
C VAL A 244 0.90 15.88 5.12
N GLY A 245 1.15 15.41 3.92
CA GLY A 245 2.49 15.45 3.31
C GLY A 245 3.05 16.86 3.21
N LEU A 246 2.23 17.85 2.85
CA LEU A 246 2.65 19.24 2.75
C LEU A 246 2.90 19.86 4.15
N ILE A 247 2.05 19.56 5.13
CA ILE A 247 2.29 19.99 6.53
C ILE A 247 3.64 19.43 7.02
N THR A 248 3.91 18.17 6.79
CA THR A 248 5.18 17.53 7.18
C THR A 248 6.36 18.14 6.42
N ALA A 249 6.23 18.41 5.12
CA ALA A 249 7.25 19.07 4.30
C ALA A 249 7.56 20.50 4.76
N ALA A 250 6.57 21.20 5.30
CA ALA A 250 6.71 22.54 5.85
C ALA A 250 7.35 22.58 7.25
N GLY A 251 7.64 21.42 7.85
CA GLY A 251 8.26 21.32 9.19
C GLY A 251 7.52 20.44 10.19
N GLY A 252 6.34 19.94 9.81
CA GLY A 252 5.50 19.11 10.68
C GLY A 252 4.79 19.92 11.77
N PHE A 253 4.09 19.21 12.65
CA PHE A 253 3.33 19.83 13.74
C PHE A 253 4.26 20.50 14.79
N GLY A 254 5.46 19.96 14.99
CA GLY A 254 6.44 20.54 15.92
C GLY A 254 6.94 21.93 15.52
N ALA A 255 7.03 22.21 14.22
CA ALA A 255 7.44 23.51 13.71
C ALA A 255 6.35 24.60 13.84
N MET A 256 5.13 24.25 14.21
CA MET A 256 4.05 25.21 14.49
C MET A 256 4.17 25.85 15.88
N ALA A 257 5.04 25.33 16.73
CA ALA A 257 5.33 25.94 18.04
C ALA A 257 5.98 27.33 17.86
N PRO A 258 5.64 28.33 18.73
CA PRO A 258 6.15 29.70 18.61
C PRO A 258 7.68 29.80 18.68
N ASP A 259 8.31 28.90 19.44
CA ASP A 259 9.76 28.89 19.70
C ASP A 259 10.52 27.89 18.84
N ALA A 260 9.92 27.38 17.77
CA ALA A 260 10.58 26.43 16.88
C ALA A 260 11.78 27.07 16.18
N PRO A 261 12.99 26.45 16.22
CA PRO A 261 14.21 27.00 15.60
C PRO A 261 14.07 27.16 14.08
N HIS A 262 13.26 26.32 13.45
CA HIS A 262 12.84 26.40 12.05
C HIS A 262 11.32 26.52 11.99
N PRO A 263 10.73 27.73 11.91
CA PRO A 263 9.29 27.91 11.92
C PRO A 263 8.59 27.20 10.77
N PHE A 264 7.35 26.84 10.99
CA PHE A 264 6.52 26.20 9.97
C PHE A 264 6.49 27.01 8.66
N GLY A 265 6.77 26.33 7.54
CA GLY A 265 6.79 26.95 6.23
C GLY A 265 8.07 27.73 5.89
N CYS A 266 9.12 27.69 6.72
CA CYS A 266 10.38 28.31 6.39
C CYS A 266 11.03 27.65 5.15
N TRP A 267 11.82 28.42 4.39
CA TRP A 267 12.40 27.95 3.13
C TRP A 267 13.39 26.78 3.33
N GLN A 268 14.04 26.68 4.48
CA GLN A 268 14.98 25.61 4.82
C GLN A 268 14.24 24.25 4.86
N ASN A 269 13.04 24.21 5.44
CA ASN A 269 12.20 23.03 5.47
C ASN A 269 11.84 22.57 4.05
N PHE A 270 11.43 23.51 3.20
CA PHE A 270 11.13 23.20 1.80
C PHE A 270 12.39 22.84 0.99
N ALA A 271 13.56 23.34 1.34
CA ALA A 271 14.80 22.95 0.70
C ALA A 271 15.16 21.49 1.01
N ALA A 272 15.03 21.06 2.29
CA ALA A 272 15.24 19.67 2.68
C ALA A 272 14.22 18.73 2.02
N SER A 273 12.95 19.09 2.03
CA SER A 273 11.86 18.35 1.39
C SER A 273 12.05 18.29 -0.14
N GLY A 274 12.39 19.40 -0.77
CA GLY A 274 12.66 19.50 -2.21
C GLY A 274 13.86 18.65 -2.63
N ALA A 275 14.91 18.59 -1.80
CA ALA A 275 16.07 17.74 -2.06
C ALA A 275 15.69 16.25 -2.11
N VAL A 276 14.79 15.79 -1.21
CA VAL A 276 14.24 14.43 -1.26
C VAL A 276 13.52 14.19 -2.59
N ILE A 277 12.59 15.08 -2.95
CA ILE A 277 11.77 14.93 -4.16
C ILE A 277 12.66 14.86 -5.41
N VAL A 278 13.59 15.82 -5.54
CA VAL A 278 14.52 15.88 -6.68
C VAL A 278 15.38 14.62 -6.74
N ALA A 279 15.93 14.17 -5.61
CA ALA A 279 16.77 12.98 -5.58
C ALA A 279 15.98 11.71 -5.90
N VAL A 280 14.75 11.54 -5.38
CA VAL A 280 13.90 10.40 -5.71
C VAL A 280 13.60 10.37 -7.21
N VAL A 281 13.21 11.49 -7.81
CA VAL A 281 12.94 11.60 -9.25
C VAL A 281 14.21 11.29 -10.04
N PHE A 282 15.35 11.87 -9.67
CA PHE A 282 16.64 11.66 -10.31
C PHE A 282 17.02 10.17 -10.31
N PHE A 283 16.99 9.50 -9.15
CA PHE A 283 17.33 8.08 -9.06
C PHE A 283 16.34 7.16 -9.79
N ASN A 284 15.07 7.55 -9.90
CA ASN A 284 14.08 6.83 -10.70
C ASN A 284 14.36 6.89 -12.22
N CYS A 285 15.05 7.92 -12.71
CA CYS A 285 15.40 8.05 -14.13
C CYS A 285 16.55 7.13 -14.55
N PHE A 286 17.30 6.55 -13.61
CA PHE A 286 18.41 5.66 -13.95
C PHE A 286 17.95 4.33 -14.52
N LYS A 287 18.69 3.82 -15.51
CA LYS A 287 18.51 2.46 -16.04
C LYS A 287 18.91 1.37 -15.03
N ASN A 288 19.78 1.72 -14.08
CA ASN A 288 20.23 0.81 -13.04
C ASN A 288 19.06 0.50 -12.09
N ARG A 289 18.71 -0.78 -12.03
CA ARG A 289 17.56 -1.29 -11.28
C ARG A 289 17.68 -1.02 -9.78
N PHE A 290 18.88 -1.16 -9.19
CA PHE A 290 19.11 -0.93 -7.77
C PHE A 290 18.89 0.53 -7.38
N LEU A 291 19.42 1.47 -8.14
CA LEU A 291 19.24 2.90 -7.89
C LEU A 291 17.77 3.29 -7.95
N ARG A 292 17.03 2.74 -8.93
CA ARG A 292 15.61 3.00 -9.07
C ARG A 292 14.78 2.43 -7.92
N MET A 293 15.10 1.21 -7.45
CA MET A 293 14.35 0.58 -6.35
C MET A 293 14.66 1.22 -5.00
N GLY A 294 15.92 1.65 -4.79
CA GLY A 294 16.35 2.36 -3.59
C GLY A 294 16.13 3.88 -3.65
N SER A 295 15.46 4.40 -4.68
CA SER A 295 15.34 5.85 -4.90
C SER A 295 14.77 6.61 -3.70
N VAL A 296 13.78 6.06 -3.00
CA VAL A 296 13.19 6.70 -1.80
C VAL A 296 14.20 6.75 -0.67
N VAL A 297 14.93 5.67 -0.40
CA VAL A 297 15.97 5.62 0.66
C VAL A 297 17.11 6.60 0.33
N LEU A 298 17.56 6.59 -0.94
CA LEU A 298 18.60 7.51 -1.41
C LEU A 298 18.13 8.97 -1.37
N GLY A 299 16.85 9.20 -1.68
CA GLY A 299 16.21 10.52 -1.57
C GLY A 299 16.18 11.02 -0.13
N ILE A 300 15.76 10.19 0.81
CA ILE A 300 15.82 10.52 2.25
C ILE A 300 17.26 10.83 2.67
N GLY A 301 18.25 10.04 2.22
CA GLY A 301 19.66 10.33 2.47
C GLY A 301 20.08 11.71 1.97
N ALA A 302 19.69 12.09 0.75
CA ALA A 302 19.97 13.42 0.22
C ALA A 302 19.27 14.54 1.04
N GLY A 303 18.01 14.31 1.43
CA GLY A 303 17.28 15.23 2.30
C GLY A 303 17.93 15.40 3.67
N LEU A 304 18.43 14.32 4.28
CA LEU A 304 19.15 14.36 5.56
C LEU A 304 20.44 15.17 5.47
N VAL A 305 21.19 15.07 4.35
CA VAL A 305 22.38 15.89 4.11
C VAL A 305 22.01 17.38 4.07
N VAL A 306 20.95 17.73 3.33
CA VAL A 306 20.49 19.14 3.24
C VAL A 306 19.95 19.62 4.58
N ALA A 307 19.17 18.81 5.29
CA ALA A 307 18.68 19.11 6.63
C ALA A 307 19.84 19.37 7.62
N GLY A 308 20.88 18.52 7.57
CA GLY A 308 22.09 18.71 8.38
C GLY A 308 22.84 20.00 8.09
N VAL A 309 22.94 20.43 6.81
CA VAL A 309 23.55 21.71 6.42
C VAL A 309 22.79 22.90 7.02
N PHE A 310 21.46 22.81 7.10
CA PHE A 310 20.63 23.87 7.70
C PHE A 310 20.43 23.73 9.21
N GLY A 311 21.01 22.70 9.84
CA GLY A 311 20.82 22.46 11.27
C GLY A 311 19.41 21.99 11.64
N ILE A 312 18.66 21.43 10.66
CA ILE A 312 17.37 20.82 10.92
C ILE A 312 17.64 19.40 11.42
N HIS A 313 17.45 19.21 12.70
CA HIS A 313 17.65 17.90 13.33
C HIS A 313 16.30 17.29 13.67
N GLY A 314 16.18 15.97 13.46
CA GLY A 314 15.13 15.18 14.09
C GLY A 314 15.35 15.10 15.60
N GLN A 315 14.52 14.33 16.27
CA GLN A 315 14.66 14.15 17.72
C GLN A 315 16.02 13.47 18.03
N SER A 316 16.75 13.98 19.01
CA SER A 316 18.06 13.45 19.38
C SER A 316 17.90 12.07 20.03
N VAL A 317 18.44 11.04 19.37
CA VAL A 317 18.34 9.65 19.82
C VAL A 317 19.69 9.20 20.37
N ALA A 318 19.73 8.74 21.60
CA ALA A 318 20.83 7.92 22.08
C ALA A 318 20.64 6.49 21.52
N LEU A 319 21.36 6.17 20.45
CA LEU A 319 21.30 4.84 19.84
C LEU A 319 21.95 3.81 20.78
N ASP A 320 21.15 2.95 21.38
CA ASP A 320 21.63 1.78 22.10
C ASP A 320 21.57 0.55 21.18
N TRP A 321 22.72 0.23 20.58
CA TRP A 321 22.86 -0.84 19.60
C TRP A 321 22.59 -2.24 20.16
N ALA A 322 22.56 -2.41 21.48
CA ALA A 322 22.29 -3.69 22.14
C ALA A 322 20.81 -3.86 22.53
N SER A 323 19.97 -2.86 22.29
CA SER A 323 18.57 -2.88 22.74
C SER A 323 17.63 -3.56 21.75
N PHE A 324 16.63 -4.26 22.31
CA PHE A 324 15.56 -4.93 21.56
C PHE A 324 14.20 -4.34 21.93
N ALA A 325 13.34 -4.17 20.92
CA ALA A 325 11.95 -3.80 21.11
C ALA A 325 11.15 -5.07 21.42
N CYS A 326 10.79 -5.29 22.68
CA CYS A 326 9.98 -6.44 23.05
C CYS A 326 8.52 -6.21 22.63
N PRO A 327 7.92 -7.08 21.80
CA PRO A 327 6.52 -6.98 21.42
C PRO A 327 5.63 -7.28 22.63
N THR A 328 5.11 -6.22 23.24
CA THR A 328 4.21 -6.35 24.40
C THR A 328 2.77 -6.16 23.92
N PRO A 329 1.94 -7.22 23.95
CA PRO A 329 0.53 -7.08 23.60
C PRO A 329 -0.16 -6.07 24.50
N PHE A 330 -1.00 -5.23 23.91
CA PHE A 330 -1.82 -4.22 24.59
C PHE A 330 -1.02 -3.24 25.46
N LYS A 331 0.22 -2.92 25.11
CA LYS A 331 1.12 -2.08 25.91
C LYS A 331 0.52 -0.73 26.32
N TYR A 332 -0.21 -0.08 25.40
CA TYR A 332 -0.87 1.19 25.67
C TYR A 332 -2.34 1.02 26.09
N GLY A 333 -2.82 -0.22 26.24
CA GLY A 333 -4.23 -0.49 26.54
C GLY A 333 -5.15 -0.34 25.33
N MET A 334 -6.45 -0.51 25.57
CA MET A 334 -7.51 -0.32 24.57
C MET A 334 -8.66 0.43 25.19
N ALA A 335 -9.14 1.47 24.52
CA ALA A 335 -10.36 2.20 24.85
C ALA A 335 -11.27 2.26 23.61
N PHE A 336 -12.56 2.36 23.82
CA PHE A 336 -13.55 2.22 22.76
C PHE A 336 -14.45 3.45 22.72
N ASP A 337 -14.64 3.99 21.52
CA ASP A 337 -15.60 5.04 21.19
C ASP A 337 -16.45 4.59 20.01
N ILE A 338 -17.77 4.51 20.18
CA ILE A 338 -18.69 3.97 19.18
C ILE A 338 -18.65 4.79 17.89
N SER A 339 -18.53 6.12 17.99
CA SER A 339 -18.50 7.00 16.83
C SER A 339 -17.24 6.78 16.00
N ALA A 340 -16.09 6.64 16.67
CA ALA A 340 -14.81 6.32 16.02
C ALA A 340 -14.83 4.91 15.39
N ILE A 341 -15.41 3.92 16.08
CA ILE A 341 -15.56 2.55 15.55
C ILE A 341 -16.36 2.56 14.24
N ILE A 342 -17.47 3.30 14.18
CA ILE A 342 -18.25 3.44 12.94
C ILE A 342 -17.41 4.08 11.84
N GLY A 343 -16.66 5.14 12.14
CA GLY A 343 -15.74 5.77 11.19
C GLY A 343 -14.69 4.80 10.66
N PHE A 344 -14.01 4.06 11.52
CA PHE A 344 -13.03 3.06 11.13
C PHE A 344 -13.66 1.89 10.36
N ALA A 345 -14.88 1.47 10.68
CA ALA A 345 -15.60 0.44 9.94
C ALA A 345 -15.78 0.81 8.45
N PHE A 346 -16.09 2.08 8.15
CA PHE A 346 -16.13 2.55 6.76
C PHE A 346 -14.77 2.49 6.08
N ILE A 347 -13.69 2.83 6.79
CA ILE A 347 -12.34 2.76 6.24
C ILE A 347 -11.95 1.31 5.95
N TYR A 348 -12.31 0.38 6.81
CA TYR A 348 -12.10 -1.06 6.59
C TYR A 348 -12.87 -1.60 5.38
N LEU A 349 -14.03 -1.06 5.04
CA LEU A 349 -14.69 -1.39 3.78
C LEU A 349 -13.91 -0.87 2.57
N VAL A 350 -13.31 0.31 2.70
CA VAL A 350 -12.47 0.90 1.66
C VAL A 350 -11.17 0.11 1.48
N THR A 351 -10.51 -0.32 2.57
CA THR A 351 -9.30 -1.16 2.49
C THR A 351 -9.60 -2.52 1.88
N ALA A 352 -10.75 -3.13 2.19
CA ALA A 352 -11.18 -4.38 1.54
C ALA A 352 -11.27 -4.24 0.00
N ILE A 353 -11.70 -3.08 -0.49
CA ILE A 353 -11.77 -2.77 -1.93
C ILE A 353 -10.37 -2.65 -2.52
N GLU A 354 -9.49 -1.88 -1.88
CA GLU A 354 -8.10 -1.69 -2.30
C GLU A 354 -7.36 -3.02 -2.32
N ALA A 355 -7.42 -3.80 -1.23
CA ALA A 355 -6.81 -5.11 -1.12
C ALA A 355 -7.28 -6.07 -2.23
N THR A 356 -8.57 -6.01 -2.59
CA THR A 356 -9.13 -6.75 -3.73
C THR A 356 -8.47 -6.34 -5.04
N GLY A 357 -8.30 -5.04 -5.28
CA GLY A 357 -7.65 -4.50 -6.47
C GLY A 357 -6.19 -4.96 -6.58
N ASP A 358 -5.44 -4.84 -5.49
CA ASP A 358 -4.03 -5.22 -5.43
C ASP A 358 -3.80 -6.71 -5.60
N MET A 359 -4.63 -7.56 -4.99
CA MET A 359 -4.57 -9.02 -5.19
C MET A 359 -4.96 -9.43 -6.61
N THR A 360 -5.90 -8.71 -7.22
CA THR A 360 -6.27 -8.92 -8.63
C THR A 360 -5.09 -8.58 -9.54
N ALA A 361 -4.47 -7.42 -9.33
CA ALA A 361 -3.28 -7.02 -10.07
C ALA A 361 -2.12 -8.01 -9.87
N ASN A 362 -1.87 -8.44 -8.63
CA ASN A 362 -0.86 -9.45 -8.32
C ASN A 362 -1.14 -10.79 -9.02
N SER A 363 -2.39 -11.26 -9.01
CA SER A 363 -2.80 -12.48 -9.70
C SER A 363 -2.51 -12.40 -11.20
N LEU A 364 -2.88 -11.28 -11.85
CA LEU A 364 -2.63 -11.05 -13.28
C LEU A 364 -1.13 -11.00 -13.61
N ILE A 365 -0.33 -10.30 -12.78
CA ILE A 365 1.13 -10.20 -12.96
C ILE A 365 1.78 -11.56 -12.76
N SER A 366 1.24 -12.36 -11.85
CA SER A 366 1.69 -13.73 -11.56
C SER A 366 1.17 -14.78 -12.55
N GLY A 367 0.50 -14.36 -13.62
CA GLY A 367 0.00 -15.24 -14.69
C GLY A 367 -1.17 -16.12 -14.27
N LEU A 368 -1.95 -15.73 -13.25
CA LEU A 368 -3.11 -16.46 -12.77
C LEU A 368 -4.41 -15.92 -13.39
N SER A 369 -5.38 -16.80 -13.54
CA SER A 369 -6.74 -16.42 -13.91
C SER A 369 -7.41 -15.58 -12.81
N VAL A 370 -8.25 -14.63 -13.24
CA VAL A 370 -9.05 -13.77 -12.34
C VAL A 370 -10.55 -14.06 -12.46
N LYS A 371 -10.92 -15.20 -13.08
CA LYS A 371 -12.31 -15.56 -13.34
C LYS A 371 -12.75 -16.86 -12.67
N ASP A 372 -11.80 -17.67 -12.20
CA ASP A 372 -12.02 -18.99 -11.61
C ASP A 372 -12.41 -18.94 -10.13
N GLU A 373 -12.83 -20.07 -9.59
CA GLU A 373 -13.16 -20.21 -8.17
C GLU A 373 -11.93 -20.03 -7.27
N ASP A 374 -10.75 -20.41 -7.74
CA ASP A 374 -9.50 -20.26 -6.99
C ASP A 374 -9.13 -18.78 -6.83
N TYR A 375 -9.43 -17.94 -7.82
CA TYR A 375 -9.31 -16.50 -7.69
C TYR A 375 -10.24 -15.96 -6.60
N GLN A 376 -11.52 -16.39 -6.57
CA GLN A 376 -12.46 -15.95 -5.55
C GLN A 376 -11.99 -16.35 -4.14
N LYS A 377 -11.55 -17.60 -3.96
CA LYS A 377 -11.00 -18.09 -2.70
C LYS A 377 -9.74 -17.35 -2.27
N ARG A 378 -8.91 -16.96 -3.24
CA ARG A 378 -7.66 -16.23 -3.02
C ARG A 378 -7.91 -14.81 -2.54
N VAL A 379 -8.78 -14.08 -3.25
CA VAL A 379 -9.11 -12.70 -2.89
C VAL A 379 -9.91 -12.64 -1.60
N SER A 380 -10.93 -13.48 -1.44
CA SER A 380 -11.69 -13.56 -0.17
C SER A 380 -10.79 -13.91 1.01
N GLY A 381 -9.89 -14.90 0.85
CA GLY A 381 -8.93 -15.27 1.90
C GLY A 381 -7.92 -14.16 2.20
N GLY A 382 -7.54 -13.39 1.19
CA GLY A 382 -6.63 -12.26 1.37
C GLY A 382 -7.26 -11.07 2.08
N VAL A 383 -8.51 -10.72 1.74
CA VAL A 383 -9.27 -9.67 2.46
C VAL A 383 -9.55 -10.10 3.91
N LEU A 384 -9.89 -11.38 4.13
CA LEU A 384 -10.06 -11.92 5.47
C LEU A 384 -8.77 -11.79 6.30
N ALA A 385 -7.62 -12.07 5.67
CA ALA A 385 -6.33 -11.92 6.31
C ALA A 385 -5.97 -10.45 6.56
N ASP A 386 -6.38 -9.53 5.69
CA ASP A 386 -6.12 -8.10 5.84
C ASP A 386 -6.78 -7.56 7.12
N GLY A 387 -8.08 -7.84 7.32
CA GLY A 387 -8.78 -7.51 8.55
C GLY A 387 -8.22 -8.21 9.79
N PHE A 388 -7.88 -9.52 9.69
CA PHE A 388 -7.26 -10.26 10.79
C PHE A 388 -5.90 -9.67 11.18
N ASN A 389 -5.05 -9.37 10.20
CA ASN A 389 -3.74 -8.78 10.38
C ASN A 389 -3.82 -7.37 10.99
N SER A 390 -4.83 -6.59 10.61
CA SER A 390 -5.11 -5.27 11.17
C SER A 390 -5.49 -5.37 12.65
N ALA A 391 -6.34 -6.32 13.03
CA ALA A 391 -6.66 -6.59 14.43
C ALA A 391 -5.40 -7.03 15.21
N LEU A 392 -4.61 -7.93 14.63
CA LEU A 392 -3.36 -8.40 15.22
C LEU A 392 -2.35 -7.25 15.42
N ALA A 393 -2.22 -6.37 14.44
CA ALA A 393 -1.36 -5.20 14.52
C ALA A 393 -1.76 -4.29 15.69
N CYS A 394 -3.05 -4.02 15.87
CA CYS A 394 -3.56 -3.23 17.00
C CYS A 394 -3.23 -3.88 18.36
N CYS A 395 -3.26 -5.22 18.46
CA CYS A 395 -2.85 -5.92 19.68
C CYS A 395 -1.38 -5.66 20.04
N PHE A 396 -0.51 -5.52 19.05
CA PHE A 396 0.92 -5.23 19.26
C PHE A 396 1.25 -3.75 19.20
N SER A 397 0.27 -2.87 19.45
CA SER A 397 0.47 -1.42 19.45
C SER A 397 1.02 -0.91 18.11
N SER A 398 0.54 -1.47 17.02
CA SER A 398 0.72 -0.98 15.66
C SER A 398 -0.64 -0.54 15.09
N PHE A 399 -0.60 0.13 13.95
CA PHE A 399 -1.80 0.58 13.27
C PHE A 399 -2.27 -0.46 12.24
N PRO A 400 -3.54 -0.37 11.76
CA PRO A 400 -4.06 -1.31 10.78
C PRO A 400 -3.17 -1.49 9.57
N ASN A 401 -3.06 -2.70 9.09
CA ASN A 401 -2.25 -3.08 7.93
C ASN A 401 -3.09 -3.12 6.64
N SER A 402 -2.42 -3.00 5.50
CA SER A 402 -2.98 -3.21 4.17
C SER A 402 -1.92 -3.78 3.24
N ILE A 403 -2.35 -4.31 2.09
CA ILE A 403 -1.45 -4.83 1.05
C ILE A 403 -0.78 -3.65 0.34
N PHE A 404 0.54 -3.75 0.14
CA PHE A 404 1.30 -2.72 -0.55
C PHE A 404 1.38 -2.97 -2.07
N ALA A 405 0.73 -2.11 -2.85
CA ALA A 405 0.73 -2.14 -4.31
C ALA A 405 2.13 -2.02 -4.93
N GLN A 406 3.09 -1.36 -4.26
CA GLN A 406 4.49 -1.24 -4.70
C GLN A 406 5.12 -2.60 -4.97
N ASN A 407 4.70 -3.61 -4.22
CA ASN A 407 5.14 -4.99 -4.35
C ASN A 407 4.87 -5.59 -5.73
N ASN A 408 3.70 -5.28 -6.28
CA ASN A 408 3.29 -5.71 -7.61
C ASN A 408 4.24 -5.17 -8.69
N GLY A 409 4.70 -3.93 -8.53
CA GLY A 409 5.71 -3.32 -9.41
C GLY A 409 7.05 -4.08 -9.39
N ILE A 410 7.48 -4.56 -8.22
CA ILE A 410 8.72 -5.31 -8.07
C ILE A 410 8.59 -6.70 -8.72
N ILE A 411 7.49 -7.41 -8.49
CA ILE A 411 7.20 -8.69 -9.14
C ILE A 411 7.23 -8.50 -10.67
N GLN A 412 6.58 -7.47 -11.18
CA GLN A 412 6.57 -7.15 -12.60
C GLN A 412 7.96 -6.84 -13.16
N LEU A 413 8.82 -6.18 -12.38
CA LEU A 413 10.19 -5.84 -12.77
C LEU A 413 11.13 -7.05 -12.68
N THR A 414 10.98 -7.90 -11.65
CA THR A 414 11.88 -9.02 -11.39
C THR A 414 11.47 -10.29 -12.13
N GLY A 415 10.18 -10.50 -12.34
CA GLY A 415 9.60 -11.77 -12.76
C GLY A 415 9.61 -12.81 -11.66
N VAL A 416 9.82 -12.41 -10.41
CA VAL A 416 9.82 -13.30 -9.24
C VAL A 416 8.50 -13.11 -8.51
N ALA A 417 7.57 -14.05 -8.70
CA ALA A 417 6.25 -14.06 -8.06
C ALA A 417 6.16 -15.09 -6.91
N SER A 418 7.29 -15.71 -6.56
CA SER A 418 7.34 -16.79 -5.56
C SER A 418 6.90 -16.31 -4.16
N ARG A 419 5.87 -16.94 -3.61
CA ARG A 419 5.41 -16.70 -2.23
C ARG A 419 6.46 -17.06 -1.17
N TYR A 420 7.43 -17.91 -1.51
CA TYR A 420 8.52 -18.27 -0.61
C TYR A 420 9.48 -17.10 -0.38
N VAL A 421 9.63 -16.19 -1.34
CA VAL A 421 10.34 -14.91 -1.13
C VAL A 421 9.64 -14.07 -0.07
N GLY A 422 8.29 -14.14 0.00
CA GLY A 422 7.51 -13.49 1.06
C GLY A 422 7.89 -13.95 2.46
N TYR A 423 8.32 -15.19 2.64
CA TYR A 423 8.79 -15.67 3.97
C TYR A 423 10.12 -15.01 4.36
N PHE A 424 11.02 -14.81 3.42
CA PHE A 424 12.28 -14.05 3.68
C PHE A 424 11.98 -12.61 4.04
N ILE A 425 11.04 -11.97 3.35
CA ILE A 425 10.59 -10.60 3.66
C ILE A 425 9.99 -10.56 5.06
N ALA A 426 9.11 -11.50 5.39
CA ALA A 426 8.44 -11.59 6.68
C ALA A 426 9.43 -11.73 7.83
N VAL A 427 10.38 -12.66 7.72
CA VAL A 427 11.43 -12.86 8.73
C VAL A 427 12.29 -11.61 8.88
N ALA A 428 12.69 -10.99 7.77
CA ALA A 428 13.50 -9.79 7.81
C ALA A 428 12.75 -8.61 8.48
N LEU A 429 11.46 -8.41 8.17
CA LEU A 429 10.63 -7.38 8.81
C LEU A 429 10.46 -7.62 10.32
N VAL A 430 10.24 -8.87 10.74
CA VAL A 430 10.17 -9.24 12.15
C VAL A 430 11.50 -8.91 12.85
N LEU A 431 12.63 -9.30 12.28
CA LEU A 431 13.94 -9.03 12.85
C LEU A 431 14.25 -7.52 12.93
N LEU A 432 13.91 -6.77 11.87
CA LEU A 432 14.04 -5.30 11.87
C LEU A 432 13.15 -4.66 12.92
N GLY A 433 11.92 -5.16 13.11
CA GLY A 433 11.00 -4.66 14.14
C GLY A 433 11.42 -4.98 15.57
N LEU A 434 12.06 -6.13 15.80
CA LEU A 434 12.60 -6.50 17.10
C LEU A 434 13.88 -5.74 17.45
N TYR A 435 14.63 -5.28 16.46
CA TYR A 435 15.87 -4.55 16.66
C TYR A 435 15.58 -3.05 16.84
N LYS A 436 15.50 -2.61 18.10
CA LYS A 436 15.09 -1.25 18.48
C LYS A 436 15.84 -0.12 17.75
N PRO A 437 17.17 -0.20 17.50
CA PRO A 437 17.88 0.86 16.77
C PRO A 437 17.31 1.18 15.40
N VAL A 438 16.59 0.26 14.75
CA VAL A 438 15.90 0.54 13.47
C VAL A 438 14.74 1.51 13.69
N GLY A 439 13.90 1.28 14.71
CA GLY A 439 12.83 2.22 15.09
C GLY A 439 13.36 3.59 15.49
N ASP A 440 14.47 3.60 16.27
CA ASP A 440 15.15 4.83 16.67
C ASP A 440 15.69 5.61 15.45
N LEU A 441 16.26 4.91 14.46
CA LEU A 441 16.76 5.52 13.22
C LEU A 441 15.63 6.22 12.42
N PHE A 442 14.44 5.63 12.37
CA PHE A 442 13.31 6.26 11.70
C PHE A 442 12.81 7.50 12.45
N SER A 443 12.79 7.49 13.77
CA SER A 443 12.41 8.64 14.58
C SER A 443 13.42 9.80 14.52
N PHE A 444 14.65 9.53 14.09
CA PHE A 444 15.69 10.55 13.83
C PHE A 444 15.45 11.35 12.54
N ILE A 445 14.63 10.85 11.62
CA ILE A 445 14.37 11.54 10.35
C ILE A 445 13.56 12.81 10.63
N PRO A 446 14.07 14.01 10.26
CA PRO A 446 13.33 15.25 10.44
C PRO A 446 12.06 15.29 9.59
N ASP A 447 11.00 15.91 10.13
CA ASP A 447 9.70 16.02 9.44
C ASP A 447 9.80 16.54 7.99
N PRO A 448 10.59 17.60 7.66
CA PRO A 448 10.70 18.06 6.27
C PRO A 448 11.22 17.00 5.30
N VAL A 449 12.18 16.18 5.75
CA VAL A 449 12.75 15.10 4.93
C VAL A 449 11.69 14.01 4.69
N LEU A 450 10.97 13.64 5.76
CA LEU A 450 9.86 12.69 5.67
C LEU A 450 8.74 13.23 4.78
N GLY A 451 8.44 14.54 4.88
CA GLY A 451 7.45 15.24 4.09
C GLY A 451 7.70 15.16 2.58
N GLY A 452 8.97 15.30 2.15
CA GLY A 452 9.33 15.15 0.74
C GLY A 452 9.06 13.74 0.20
N ALA A 453 9.39 12.72 0.99
CA ALA A 453 9.13 11.33 0.62
C ALA A 453 7.63 11.00 0.59
N THR A 454 6.87 11.49 1.58
CA THR A 454 5.43 11.24 1.71
C THR A 454 4.60 11.95 0.64
N LEU A 455 4.94 13.17 0.26
CA LEU A 455 4.29 13.87 -0.85
C LEU A 455 4.36 13.07 -2.15
N LEU A 456 5.52 12.51 -2.47
CA LEU A 456 5.67 11.63 -3.63
C LEU A 456 4.86 10.35 -3.49
N ALA A 457 4.88 9.73 -2.30
CA ALA A 457 4.13 8.51 -2.03
C ALA A 457 2.62 8.74 -2.21
N PHE A 458 2.07 9.83 -1.68
CA PHE A 458 0.64 10.17 -1.81
C PHE A 458 0.25 10.52 -3.25
N GLY A 459 1.11 11.22 -3.98
CA GLY A 459 0.94 11.44 -5.41
C GLY A 459 0.94 10.13 -6.21
N MET A 460 1.76 9.16 -5.84
CA MET A 460 1.76 7.82 -6.46
C MET A 460 0.49 7.03 -6.15
N VAL A 461 -0.06 7.15 -4.93
CA VAL A 461 -1.35 6.54 -4.57
C VAL A 461 -2.47 7.12 -5.44
N ALA A 462 -2.57 8.46 -5.54
CA ALA A 462 -3.54 9.11 -6.42
C ALA A 462 -3.40 8.65 -7.88
N SER A 463 -2.17 8.57 -8.39
CA SER A 463 -1.87 8.07 -9.73
C SER A 463 -2.28 6.60 -9.93
N ALA A 464 -2.15 5.75 -8.89
CA ALA A 464 -2.63 4.38 -8.93
C ALA A 464 -4.16 4.33 -9.06
N GLY A 465 -4.88 5.18 -8.31
CA GLY A 465 -6.33 5.32 -8.45
C GLY A 465 -6.76 5.73 -9.86
N ILE A 466 -6.07 6.69 -10.48
CA ILE A 466 -6.30 7.10 -11.86
C ILE A 466 -6.11 5.91 -12.82
N ARG A 467 -5.08 5.08 -12.62
CA ARG A 467 -4.85 3.88 -13.44
C ARG A 467 -5.96 2.83 -13.28
N ILE A 468 -6.55 2.71 -12.09
CA ILE A 468 -7.68 1.81 -11.85
C ILE A 468 -8.91 2.31 -12.63
N VAL A 469 -9.24 3.60 -12.53
CA VAL A 469 -10.35 4.21 -13.28
C VAL A 469 -10.16 4.05 -14.80
N ALA A 470 -8.94 4.22 -15.29
CA ALA A 470 -8.63 4.11 -16.72
C ALA A 470 -8.74 2.68 -17.28
N GLN A 471 -8.96 1.65 -16.43
CA GLN A 471 -9.23 0.29 -16.90
C GLN A 471 -10.67 0.11 -17.44
N GLU A 472 -11.57 1.02 -17.07
CA GLU A 472 -12.92 1.05 -17.60
C GLU A 472 -13.07 2.11 -18.70
N LYS A 473 -14.08 1.92 -19.58
CA LYS A 473 -14.43 2.96 -20.53
C LYS A 473 -15.03 4.15 -19.78
N LEU A 474 -14.50 5.35 -20.05
CA LEU A 474 -15.05 6.59 -19.50
C LEU A 474 -16.38 6.91 -20.20
N THR A 475 -17.46 6.25 -19.77
CA THR A 475 -18.82 6.55 -20.18
C THR A 475 -19.34 7.80 -19.46
N HIS A 476 -20.49 8.33 -19.90
CA HIS A 476 -21.13 9.45 -19.22
C HIS A 476 -21.42 9.15 -17.74
N LYS A 477 -21.83 7.91 -17.43
CA LYS A 477 -22.06 7.42 -16.07
C LYS A 477 -20.76 7.48 -15.24
N THR A 478 -19.68 6.89 -15.74
CA THR A 478 -18.39 6.83 -15.01
C THR A 478 -17.81 8.21 -14.76
N ALA A 479 -17.95 9.14 -15.74
CA ALA A 479 -17.54 10.52 -15.59
C ALA A 479 -18.34 11.26 -14.50
N LEU A 480 -19.67 11.05 -14.43
CA LEU A 480 -20.51 11.65 -13.39
C LEU A 480 -20.20 11.09 -11.99
N VAL A 481 -20.02 9.76 -11.86
CA VAL A 481 -19.64 9.14 -10.59
C VAL A 481 -18.32 9.73 -10.10
N LEU A 482 -17.32 9.84 -10.96
CA LEU A 482 -16.01 10.42 -10.63
C LEU A 482 -16.14 11.89 -10.22
N ALA A 483 -16.84 12.69 -11.01
CA ALA A 483 -16.99 14.12 -10.76
C ALA A 483 -17.69 14.42 -9.44
N LEU A 484 -18.84 13.76 -9.17
CA LEU A 484 -19.58 13.96 -7.93
C LEU A 484 -18.78 13.53 -6.70
N SER A 485 -18.15 12.37 -6.77
CA SER A 485 -17.41 11.80 -5.65
C SER A 485 -16.17 12.63 -5.29
N LEU A 486 -15.41 13.06 -6.30
CA LEU A 486 -14.25 13.92 -6.09
C LEU A 486 -14.67 15.32 -5.59
N ALA A 487 -15.68 15.93 -6.20
CA ALA A 487 -16.14 17.26 -5.80
C ALA A 487 -16.61 17.27 -4.36
N ILE A 488 -17.43 16.30 -3.95
CA ILE A 488 -17.96 16.24 -2.60
C ILE A 488 -16.89 15.81 -1.60
N GLY A 489 -16.11 14.75 -1.91
CA GLY A 489 -15.07 14.24 -1.02
C GLY A 489 -13.98 15.27 -0.74
N VAL A 490 -13.41 15.88 -1.77
CA VAL A 490 -12.39 16.92 -1.61
C VAL A 490 -13.00 18.21 -1.02
N GLY A 491 -14.22 18.57 -1.43
CA GLY A 491 -14.90 19.77 -0.96
C GLY A 491 -15.12 19.76 0.55
N VAL A 492 -15.59 18.65 1.11
CA VAL A 492 -15.79 18.50 2.57
C VAL A 492 -14.47 18.62 3.35
N GLU A 493 -13.38 18.13 2.79
CA GLU A 493 -12.06 18.18 3.44
C GLU A 493 -11.44 19.58 3.40
N LEU A 494 -11.70 20.32 2.32
CA LEU A 494 -11.24 21.70 2.16
C LEU A 494 -12.04 22.70 3.01
N VAL A 495 -13.34 22.43 3.23
CA VAL A 495 -14.24 23.34 3.95
C VAL A 495 -14.99 22.59 5.07
N PRO A 496 -14.27 22.16 6.14
CA PRO A 496 -14.89 21.40 7.23
C PRO A 496 -15.97 22.20 7.99
N ASP A 497 -15.89 23.53 7.97
CA ASP A 497 -16.88 24.42 8.58
C ASP A 497 -18.26 24.38 7.91
N ALA A 498 -18.35 23.88 6.67
CA ALA A 498 -19.65 23.64 6.03
C ALA A 498 -20.54 22.67 6.82
N LEU A 499 -19.93 21.82 7.64
CA LEU A 499 -20.62 20.80 8.46
C LEU A 499 -20.80 21.21 9.93
N LYS A 500 -20.55 22.49 10.31
CA LYS A 500 -20.52 22.92 11.72
C LYS A 500 -21.83 22.74 12.48
N TYR A 501 -22.95 22.78 11.78
CA TYR A 501 -24.27 22.65 12.38
C TYR A 501 -24.79 21.21 12.48
N LEU A 502 -24.03 20.23 11.97
CA LEU A 502 -24.42 18.83 12.09
C LEU A 502 -24.16 18.30 13.51
N PRO A 503 -24.94 17.29 13.97
CA PRO A 503 -24.65 16.58 15.21
C PRO A 503 -23.21 16.05 15.22
N ALA A 504 -22.57 16.06 16.40
CA ALA A 504 -21.14 15.69 16.53
C ALA A 504 -20.80 14.32 15.92
N ALA A 505 -21.64 13.31 16.12
CA ALA A 505 -21.46 11.97 15.56
C ALA A 505 -21.50 11.97 14.02
N CYS A 506 -22.41 12.74 13.41
CA CYS A 506 -22.49 12.88 11.97
C CYS A 506 -21.29 13.67 11.43
N LYS A 507 -20.90 14.75 12.12
CA LYS A 507 -19.74 15.57 11.74
C LYS A 507 -18.46 14.74 11.70
N GLN A 508 -18.22 13.88 12.69
CA GLN A 508 -17.01 13.04 12.75
C GLN A 508 -16.87 12.10 11.53
N VAL A 509 -17.97 11.53 11.06
CA VAL A 509 -18.00 10.66 9.88
C VAL A 509 -17.95 11.46 8.58
N LEU A 510 -18.78 12.51 8.48
CA LEU A 510 -18.96 13.29 7.25
C LEU A 510 -17.84 14.32 7.00
N SER A 511 -16.99 14.63 7.95
CA SER A 511 -15.82 15.48 7.73
C SER A 511 -14.64 14.75 7.08
N ASN A 512 -14.71 13.42 6.95
CA ASN A 512 -13.70 12.64 6.25
C ASN A 512 -14.03 12.53 4.76
N GLY A 513 -13.24 13.18 3.91
CA GLY A 513 -13.46 13.24 2.47
C GLY A 513 -13.43 11.88 1.78
N ILE A 514 -12.62 10.94 2.29
CA ILE A 514 -12.52 9.57 1.77
C ILE A 514 -13.83 8.82 2.00
N ILE A 515 -14.38 8.91 3.21
CA ILE A 515 -15.64 8.25 3.58
C ILE A 515 -16.78 8.82 2.75
N VAL A 516 -16.93 10.14 2.73
CA VAL A 516 -18.05 10.80 2.05
C VAL A 516 -17.96 10.59 0.53
N GLY A 517 -16.78 10.82 -0.04
CA GLY A 517 -16.59 10.63 -1.47
C GLY A 517 -16.74 9.17 -1.89
N GLY A 518 -16.29 8.22 -1.06
CA GLY A 518 -16.51 6.78 -1.28
C GLY A 518 -17.99 6.38 -1.25
N LEU A 519 -18.74 6.88 -0.27
CA LEU A 519 -20.20 6.67 -0.20
C LEU A 519 -20.93 7.27 -1.42
N VAL A 520 -20.56 8.50 -1.80
CA VAL A 520 -21.11 9.15 -3.00
C VAL A 520 -20.79 8.34 -4.25
N ALA A 521 -19.57 7.80 -4.38
CA ALA A 521 -19.17 6.95 -5.50
C ALA A 521 -20.06 5.69 -5.59
N ILE A 522 -20.28 5.01 -4.47
CA ILE A 522 -21.14 3.82 -4.41
C ILE A 522 -22.59 4.19 -4.78
N ILE A 523 -23.16 5.20 -4.15
CA ILE A 523 -24.55 5.63 -4.35
C ILE A 523 -24.74 6.09 -5.79
N ALA A 524 -23.86 6.94 -6.31
CA ALA A 524 -23.94 7.44 -7.68
C ALA A 524 -23.80 6.29 -8.70
N ASN A 525 -22.91 5.33 -8.48
CA ASN A 525 -22.76 4.16 -9.35
C ASN A 525 -24.00 3.28 -9.39
N LEU A 526 -24.75 3.19 -8.29
CA LEU A 526 -26.01 2.43 -8.22
C LEU A 526 -27.20 3.16 -8.86
N ILE A 527 -27.27 4.49 -8.71
CA ILE A 527 -28.44 5.29 -9.13
C ILE A 527 -28.32 5.72 -10.60
N ILE A 528 -27.11 6.08 -11.06
CA ILE A 528 -26.92 6.59 -12.42
C ILE A 528 -27.01 5.43 -13.41
N PRO A 529 -28.01 5.41 -14.33
CA PRO A 529 -28.14 4.36 -15.33
C PRO A 529 -27.01 4.47 -16.38
N GLU A 530 -26.60 3.32 -16.93
CA GLU A 530 -25.81 3.31 -18.15
C GLU A 530 -26.69 3.80 -19.28
N ARG A 531 -26.31 4.93 -19.87
CA ARG A 531 -26.85 5.40 -21.15
C ARG A 531 -25.71 5.27 -22.15
N ASP A 532 -25.93 4.46 -23.16
CA ASP A 532 -25.03 4.28 -24.32
C ASP A 532 -24.76 5.60 -25.03
#